data_ef59eceada2ccb0fade91a2f912a433e
#
_entry.id   ef59eceada2ccb0fade91a2f912a433e
#
_cell.length_a   1.000
_cell.length_b   1.000
_cell.length_c   1.000
_cell.angle_alpha   90.00
_cell.angle_beta   90.00
_cell.angle_gamma   90.00
#
_symmetry.space_group_name_H-M   'P 1'
#
loop_
_entity.id
_entity.type
_entity.pdbx_description
1 polymer ?
#
loop_
_entity_poly.entity_id
_entity_poly.type
_entity_poly.pdbx_seq_one_letter_code
_entity_poly.pdbx_strand_id
1 'polypeptide(L)' 'MASEISPKAEVSPKAKIGNNCKIYPFVYIEDDVEIGDGCVIYPFVSILNGTRMGKNNKVHQGAVL' A
#
# COMPACT_ATOMS: atom_id res chain seq x y z
N MET A 1 10.38 4.39 -11.23
CA MET A 1 10.10 3.00 -11.60
C MET A 1 8.73 2.59 -11.08
N ALA A 2 8.10 1.65 -11.74
CA ALA A 2 6.79 1.18 -11.31
C ALA A 2 6.90 0.39 -10.00
N SER A 3 5.84 0.40 -9.24
CA SER A 3 5.76 -0.38 -8.02
C SER A 3 5.42 -1.84 -8.31
N GLU A 4 5.85 -2.73 -7.43
CA GLU A 4 5.51 -4.14 -7.50
C GLU A 4 4.28 -4.38 -6.62
N ILE A 5 3.16 -4.70 -7.24
CA ILE A 5 1.92 -4.95 -6.53
C ILE A 5 1.51 -6.39 -6.80
N SER A 6 1.39 -7.19 -5.74
CA SER A 6 0.98 -8.57 -5.88
C SER A 6 -0.41 -8.68 -6.52
N PRO A 7 -0.61 -9.60 -7.46
CA PRO A 7 -1.95 -9.82 -8.02
C PRO A 7 -2.96 -10.31 -6.99
N LYS A 8 -2.50 -10.78 -5.84
CA LYS A 8 -3.39 -11.20 -4.74
C LYS A 8 -3.69 -10.09 -3.74
N ALA A 9 -3.14 -8.89 -3.95
CA ALA A 9 -3.51 -7.73 -3.15
C ALA A 9 -4.77 -7.10 -3.74
N GLU A 10 -5.65 -6.60 -2.86
CA GLU A 10 -6.79 -5.81 -3.29
C GLU A 10 -6.47 -4.34 -3.13
N VAL A 11 -6.08 -3.70 -4.21
CA VAL A 11 -5.73 -2.29 -4.23
C VAL A 11 -6.75 -1.55 -5.08
N SER A 12 -7.41 -0.55 -4.49
CA SER A 12 -8.35 0.25 -5.25
C SER A 12 -7.66 0.96 -6.41
N PRO A 13 -8.26 0.97 -7.61
CA PRO A 13 -7.70 1.75 -8.71
C PRO A 13 -7.67 3.25 -8.45
N LYS A 14 -8.39 3.73 -7.44
CA LYS A 14 -8.39 5.14 -7.05
C LYS A 14 -7.29 5.48 -6.06
N ALA A 15 -6.65 4.49 -5.45
CA ALA A 15 -5.54 4.74 -4.54
C ALA A 15 -4.34 5.26 -5.31
N LYS A 16 -3.63 6.20 -4.71
CA LYS A 16 -2.43 6.78 -5.33
C LYS A 16 -1.20 6.15 -4.67
N ILE A 17 -0.47 5.36 -5.43
CA ILE A 17 0.70 4.67 -4.95
C ILE A 17 1.91 5.20 -5.70
N GLY A 18 2.91 5.65 -4.96
CA GLY A 18 4.13 6.21 -5.53
C GLY A 18 4.98 5.18 -6.25
N ASN A 19 6.20 5.56 -6.59
CA ASN A 19 7.12 4.70 -7.32
C ASN A 19 7.93 3.82 -6.38
N ASN A 20 8.37 2.67 -6.90
CA ASN A 20 9.27 1.76 -6.18
C ASN A 20 8.68 1.23 -4.87
N CYS A 21 7.37 1.15 -4.77
CA CYS A 21 6.71 0.53 -3.64
C CYS A 21 6.61 -0.98 -3.86
N LYS A 22 6.58 -1.73 -2.77
CA LYS A 22 6.35 -3.17 -2.84
C LYS A 22 5.15 -3.51 -1.99
N ILE A 23 4.13 -4.09 -2.61
CA ILE A 23 2.89 -4.46 -1.94
C ILE A 23 2.72 -5.96 -2.03
N TYR A 24 2.75 -6.61 -0.89
CA TYR A 24 2.70 -8.06 -0.76
C TYR A 24 1.27 -8.60 -0.93
N PRO A 25 1.10 -9.91 -1.08
CA PRO A 25 -0.23 -10.51 -1.17
C PRO A 25 -1.09 -10.22 0.05
N PHE A 26 -2.40 -10.21 -0.15
CA PHE A 26 -3.39 -10.08 0.93
C PHE A 26 -3.34 -8.73 1.66
N VAL A 27 -2.93 -7.70 0.93
CA VAL A 27 -3.03 -6.32 1.38
C VAL A 27 -4.34 -5.74 0.84
N TYR A 28 -5.04 -4.97 1.67
CA TYR A 28 -6.27 -4.31 1.26
C TYR A 28 -6.08 -2.79 1.35
N ILE A 29 -6.28 -2.09 0.24
CA ILE A 29 -6.11 -0.64 0.17
C ILE A 29 -7.37 -0.02 -0.41
N GLU A 30 -7.97 0.90 0.35
CA GLU A 30 -9.21 1.57 -0.05
C GLU A 30 -8.97 2.75 -1.01
N ASP A 31 -10.06 3.38 -1.44
CA ASP A 31 -10.05 4.37 -2.52
C ASP A 31 -9.25 5.64 -2.19
N ASP A 32 -9.49 6.21 -1.02
CA ASP A 32 -8.91 7.50 -0.64
C ASP A 32 -7.63 7.29 0.15
N VAL A 33 -6.63 6.72 -0.51
CA VAL A 33 -5.34 6.41 0.11
C VAL A 33 -4.23 6.97 -0.76
N GLU A 34 -3.24 7.58 -0.12
CA GLU A 34 -2.02 8.03 -0.80
C GLU A 34 -0.81 7.45 -0.11
N ILE A 35 0.04 6.80 -0.88
CA ILE A 35 1.26 6.16 -0.39
C ILE A 35 2.44 6.74 -1.14
N GLY A 36 3.41 7.27 -0.42
CA GLY A 36 4.60 7.87 -1.01
C GLY A 36 5.56 6.83 -1.59
N ASP A 37 6.62 7.30 -2.22
CA ASP A 37 7.58 6.44 -2.91
C ASP A 37 8.35 5.54 -1.94
N GLY A 38 8.74 4.38 -2.40
CA GLY A 38 9.65 3.50 -1.68
C GLY A 38 9.06 2.81 -0.46
N CYS A 39 7.74 2.76 -0.35
CA CYS A 39 7.08 2.10 0.78
C CYS A 39 7.01 0.59 0.58
N VAL A 40 7.07 -0.15 1.68
CA VAL A 40 6.90 -1.61 1.66
C VAL A 40 5.70 -1.95 2.53
N ILE A 41 4.73 -2.62 1.94
CA ILE A 41 3.50 -3.02 2.62
C ILE A 41 3.49 -4.54 2.72
N TYR A 42 3.68 -5.08 3.92
CA TYR A 42 3.77 -6.51 4.14
C TYR A 42 2.39 -7.17 4.09
N PRO A 43 2.33 -8.53 4.02
CA PRO A 43 1.04 -9.21 3.90
C PRO A 43 0.08 -8.92 5.06
N PHE A 44 -1.21 -9.05 4.80
CA PHE A 44 -2.28 -8.90 5.79
C PHE A 44 -2.34 -7.51 6.42
N VAL A 45 -2.05 -6.48 5.63
CA VAL A 45 -2.19 -5.09 6.05
C VAL A 45 -3.46 -4.52 5.44
N SER A 46 -4.19 -3.73 6.22
CA SER A 46 -5.36 -3.00 5.74
C SER A 46 -5.08 -1.50 5.82
N ILE A 47 -5.21 -0.82 4.70
CA ILE A 47 -5.03 0.64 4.63
C ILE A 47 -6.36 1.25 4.22
N LEU A 48 -6.97 1.97 5.16
CA LEU A 48 -8.34 2.44 5.03
C LEU A 48 -8.38 3.88 4.50
N ASN A 49 -9.58 4.29 4.09
CA ASN A 49 -9.79 5.61 3.51
C ASN A 49 -9.26 6.72 4.41
N GLY A 50 -8.63 7.71 3.79
CA GLY A 50 -8.08 8.86 4.48
C GLY A 50 -6.62 8.71 4.88
N THR A 51 -6.01 7.56 4.64
CA THR A 51 -4.60 7.33 4.99
C THR A 51 -3.68 8.07 4.03
N ARG A 52 -2.72 8.80 4.59
CA ARG A 52 -1.67 9.47 3.82
C ARG A 52 -0.32 9.05 4.37
N MET A 53 0.45 8.35 3.57
CA MET A 53 1.76 7.86 3.98
C MET A 53 2.86 8.61 3.24
N GLY A 54 3.89 9.00 3.98
CA GLY A 54 5.07 9.58 3.38
C GLY A 54 5.93 8.55 2.67
N LYS A 55 7.15 8.93 2.33
CA LYS A 55 8.08 8.08 1.59
C LYS A 55 8.80 7.11 2.51
N ASN A 56 9.22 5.99 1.94
CA ASN A 56 10.13 5.03 2.58
C ASN A 56 9.62 4.44 3.90
N ASN A 57 8.31 4.30 4.02
CA ASN A 57 7.70 3.66 5.19
C ASN A 57 7.57 2.15 4.98
N LYS A 58 7.65 1.42 6.07
CA LYS A 58 7.40 -0.02 6.07
C LYS A 58 6.22 -0.30 6.98
N VAL A 59 5.22 -0.97 6.45
CA VAL A 59 4.02 -1.34 7.21
C VAL A 59 4.05 -2.84 7.43
N HIS A 60 4.23 -3.24 8.68
CA HIS A 60 4.40 -4.65 9.01
C HIS A 60 3.07 -5.40 9.05
N GLN A 61 3.18 -6.73 9.00
CA GLN A 61 2.02 -7.62 8.93
C GLN A 61 1.00 -7.35 10.03
N GLY A 62 -0.27 -7.39 9.65
CA GLY A 62 -1.37 -7.25 10.58
C GLY A 62 -1.71 -5.81 10.96
N ALA A 63 -1.00 -4.82 10.41
CA ALA A 63 -1.29 -3.42 10.72
C ALA A 63 -2.59 -2.97 10.05
N VAL A 64 -3.29 -2.06 10.72
CA VAL A 64 -4.47 -1.39 10.18
C VAL A 64 -4.24 0.11 10.28
N LEU A 65 -4.28 0.79 9.14
CA LEU A 65 -4.04 2.24 9.08
C LEU A 65 -5.30 3.01 8.71
#